data_4e440f2ad81d66af171508819f92d905
#
_entry.id   4e440f2ad81d66af171508819f92d905
#
_cell.length_a   1.000
_cell.length_b   1.000
_cell.length_c   1.000
_cell.angle_alpha   90.00
_cell.angle_beta   90.00
_cell.angle_gamma   90.00
#
_symmetry.space_group_name_H-M   'P 1'
#
loop_
_entity.id
_entity.type
_entity.pdbx_description
1 polymer ?
#
loop_
_entity_poly.entity_id
_entity_poly.type
_entity_poly.pdbx_seq_one_letter_code
_entity_poly.pdbx_strand_id
1 'polypeptide(L)'
;MKFASLLLGAALVTSVAGAAQLDITLNQPQLDVQPYHRPYIAVWVEDAQRNPVATIALWKQMEEGDKWLKDLRQFWRKIGRSAGKEIDGVTGATRRPGDHQLQWDGKDNLGKPLPAGEYLLNIEASREEGGRDYHRVAITLGKQGDISLPAKVELGPIQIKVK
;
A
#
# COMPACT_ATOMS: atom_id res chain seq x y z
N MET A 1 59.01 -11.92 -32.48
CA MET A 1 57.66 -11.32 -32.57
C MET A 1 56.88 -11.72 -31.34
N LYS A 2 56.62 -10.78 -30.39
CA LYS A 2 55.88 -11.05 -29.17
C LYS A 2 54.49 -10.43 -29.35
N PHE A 3 53.45 -11.25 -29.39
CA PHE A 3 52.05 -10.78 -29.40
C PHE A 3 51.62 -10.53 -27.95
N ALA A 4 51.35 -9.28 -27.64
CA ALA A 4 50.74 -8.90 -26.38
C ALA A 4 49.19 -8.99 -26.51
N SER A 5 48.59 -9.96 -25.86
CA SER A 5 47.11 -10.04 -25.75
C SER A 5 46.61 -9.05 -24.71
N LEU A 6 45.88 -8.03 -25.17
CA LEU A 6 45.20 -7.06 -24.32
C LEU A 6 43.84 -7.67 -23.89
N LEU A 7 43.75 -8.07 -22.64
CA LEU A 7 42.47 -8.49 -22.03
C LEU A 7 41.67 -7.24 -21.63
N LEU A 8 40.65 -6.95 -22.40
CA LEU A 8 39.68 -5.90 -22.09
C LEU A 8 38.69 -6.42 -21.04
N GLY A 9 38.91 -6.07 -19.79
CA GLY A 9 38.01 -6.40 -18.72
C GLY A 9 36.74 -5.52 -18.77
N ALA A 10 35.61 -6.08 -19.18
CA ALA A 10 34.35 -5.41 -19.09
C ALA A 10 33.89 -5.39 -17.61
N ALA A 11 33.94 -4.23 -16.96
CA ALA A 11 33.38 -4.02 -15.66
C ALA A 11 31.82 -4.01 -15.79
N LEU A 12 31.17 -5.06 -15.31
CA LEU A 12 29.73 -5.04 -15.10
C LEU A 12 29.43 -4.05 -13.98
N VAL A 13 28.94 -2.87 -14.33
CA VAL A 13 28.33 -1.94 -13.38
C VAL A 13 26.95 -2.49 -13.06
N THR A 14 26.80 -3.26 -11.98
CA THR A 14 25.52 -3.58 -11.41
C THR A 14 24.97 -2.32 -10.76
N SER A 15 24.07 -1.61 -11.44
CA SER A 15 23.27 -0.58 -10.79
C SER A 15 22.39 -1.24 -9.75
N VAL A 16 22.69 -1.03 -8.49
CA VAL A 16 21.76 -1.32 -7.38
C VAL A 16 20.63 -0.29 -7.54
N ALA A 17 19.56 -0.67 -8.24
CA ALA A 17 18.34 0.11 -8.18
C ALA A 17 17.92 0.15 -6.72
N GLY A 18 18.00 1.30 -6.09
CA GLY A 18 17.46 1.50 -4.74
C GLY A 18 16.01 1.05 -4.74
N ALA A 19 15.59 0.32 -3.70
CA ALA A 19 14.19 -0.07 -3.56
C ALA A 19 13.31 1.18 -3.65
N ALA A 20 12.32 1.15 -4.53
CA ALA A 20 11.35 2.23 -4.63
C ALA A 20 10.69 2.41 -3.27
N GLN A 21 10.53 3.65 -2.84
CA GLN A 21 9.88 4.00 -1.56
C GLN A 21 8.62 4.80 -1.83
N LEU A 22 7.61 4.51 -1.03
CA LEU A 22 6.34 5.21 -1.05
C LEU A 22 6.06 5.76 0.35
N ASP A 23 5.84 7.07 0.46
CA ASP A 23 5.32 7.71 1.66
C ASP A 23 3.86 8.09 1.41
N ILE A 24 2.97 7.69 2.32
CA ILE A 24 1.54 7.98 2.25
C ILE A 24 1.14 8.71 3.54
N THR A 25 0.60 9.91 3.41
CA THR A 25 -0.10 10.60 4.49
C THR A 25 -1.59 10.40 4.28
N LEU A 26 -2.21 9.61 5.15
CA LEU A 26 -3.63 9.29 5.11
C LEU A 26 -4.33 10.03 6.24
N ASN A 27 -5.27 10.91 5.90
CA ASN A 27 -6.11 11.57 6.89
C ASN A 27 -7.37 10.72 7.16
N GLN A 28 -7.64 10.44 8.43
CA GLN A 28 -8.88 9.85 8.91
C GLN A 28 -9.71 10.96 9.56
N PRO A 29 -10.85 11.36 8.97
CA PRO A 29 -11.63 12.48 9.48
C PRO A 29 -12.31 12.16 10.81
N GLN A 30 -12.47 13.18 11.65
CA GLN A 30 -13.40 13.11 12.77
C GLN A 30 -14.82 13.34 12.23
N LEU A 31 -15.70 12.36 12.41
CA LEU A 31 -17.11 12.46 12.00
C LEU A 31 -17.98 12.74 13.21
N ASP A 32 -18.96 13.63 13.06
CA ASP A 32 -19.97 13.93 14.09
C ASP A 32 -21.14 12.93 13.97
N VAL A 33 -20.90 11.71 14.42
CA VAL A 33 -21.84 10.59 14.40
C VAL A 33 -21.82 9.85 15.74
N GLN A 34 -22.95 9.31 16.16
CA GLN A 34 -23.08 8.55 17.40
C GLN A 34 -23.86 7.24 17.14
N PRO A 35 -23.31 6.07 17.50
CA PRO A 35 -21.94 5.86 18.03
C PRO A 35 -20.88 6.05 16.94
N TYR A 36 -19.68 6.52 17.33
CA TYR A 36 -18.55 6.59 16.42
C TYR A 36 -17.71 5.33 16.48
N HIS A 37 -17.73 4.55 15.41
CA HIS A 37 -16.84 3.41 15.22
C HIS A 37 -15.65 3.83 14.36
N ARG A 38 -14.44 3.40 14.73
CA ARG A 38 -13.25 3.67 13.92
C ARG A 38 -13.28 2.83 12.66
N PRO A 39 -13.05 3.41 11.47
CA PRO A 39 -13.08 2.65 10.24
C PRO A 39 -11.97 1.60 10.18
N TYR A 40 -12.27 0.49 9.53
CA TYR A 40 -11.27 -0.43 9.03
C TYR A 40 -10.64 0.19 7.80
N ILE A 41 -9.33 0.07 7.65
CA ILE A 41 -8.60 0.61 6.51
C ILE A 41 -7.66 -0.45 5.97
N ALA A 42 -7.69 -0.65 4.64
CA ALA A 42 -6.73 -1.47 3.92
C ALA A 42 -6.01 -0.64 2.87
N VAL A 43 -4.70 -0.83 2.77
CA VAL A 43 -3.84 -0.22 1.75
C VAL A 43 -3.02 -1.31 1.10
N TRP A 44 -3.14 -1.45 -0.24
CA TRP A 44 -2.43 -2.50 -0.99
C TRP A 44 -2.07 -2.04 -2.40
N VAL A 45 -1.12 -2.75 -2.99
CA VAL A 45 -0.64 -2.51 -4.35
C VAL A 45 -1.03 -3.68 -5.25
N GLU A 46 -1.47 -3.36 -6.45
CA GLU A 46 -1.76 -4.30 -7.54
C GLU A 46 -0.81 -4.02 -8.72
N ASP A 47 -0.49 -5.07 -9.47
CA ASP A 47 0.19 -4.94 -10.77
C ASP A 47 -0.75 -4.39 -11.87
N ALA A 48 -0.23 -4.22 -13.08
CA ALA A 48 -1.00 -3.74 -14.23
C ALA A 48 -2.16 -4.68 -14.61
N GLN A 49 -2.09 -5.98 -14.26
CA GLN A 49 -3.13 -6.99 -14.46
C GLN A 49 -4.12 -7.05 -13.30
N ARG A 50 -3.97 -6.16 -12.31
CA ARG A 50 -4.78 -6.10 -11.10
C ARG A 50 -4.63 -7.30 -10.17
N ASN A 51 -3.50 -7.97 -10.19
CA ASN A 51 -3.15 -8.95 -9.18
C ASN A 51 -2.55 -8.24 -7.96
N PRO A 52 -2.99 -8.56 -6.73
CA PRO A 52 -2.36 -8.04 -5.53
C PRO A 52 -0.91 -8.49 -5.46
N VAL A 53 0.01 -7.55 -5.23
CA VAL A 53 1.46 -7.83 -5.11
C VAL A 53 2.01 -7.49 -3.74
N ALA A 54 1.42 -6.52 -3.04
CA ALA A 54 1.83 -6.14 -1.69
C ALA A 54 0.65 -5.60 -0.89
N THR A 55 0.60 -5.93 0.40
CA THR A 55 -0.27 -5.27 1.39
C THR A 55 0.59 -4.36 2.24
N ILE A 56 0.26 -3.05 2.27
CA ILE A 56 1.02 -2.03 3.01
C ILE A 56 0.50 -1.90 4.44
N ALA A 57 -0.81 -1.92 4.60
CA ALA A 57 -1.45 -1.83 5.91
C ALA A 57 -2.85 -2.46 5.89
N LEU A 58 -3.21 -3.06 7.02
CA LEU A 58 -4.57 -3.49 7.34
C LEU A 58 -4.89 -3.08 8.78
N TRP A 59 -5.78 -2.12 8.98
CA TRP A 59 -6.23 -1.73 10.31
C TRP A 59 -7.62 -2.26 10.56
N LYS A 60 -7.75 -3.09 11.59
CA LYS A 60 -8.99 -3.76 11.96
C LYS A 60 -9.15 -3.80 13.47
N GLN A 61 -10.33 -4.09 13.97
CA GLN A 61 -10.52 -4.44 15.36
C GLN A 61 -9.89 -5.82 15.63
N MET A 62 -8.98 -5.90 16.58
CA MET A 62 -8.09 -7.06 16.71
C MET A 62 -8.78 -8.33 17.26
N GLU A 63 -9.73 -8.19 18.16
CA GLU A 63 -10.33 -9.35 18.83
C GLU A 63 -11.50 -9.97 18.06
N GLU A 64 -12.37 -9.14 17.46
CA GLU A 64 -13.55 -9.61 16.74
C GLU A 64 -13.57 -9.20 15.26
N GLY A 65 -12.51 -8.56 14.81
CA GLY A 65 -12.48 -7.83 13.54
C GLY A 65 -12.58 -8.66 12.29
N ASP A 66 -12.29 -9.95 12.35
CA ASP A 66 -12.26 -10.79 11.14
C ASP A 66 -13.65 -10.96 10.52
N LYS A 67 -14.69 -10.96 11.31
CA LYS A 67 -16.08 -11.03 10.82
C LYS A 67 -16.49 -9.83 9.96
N TRP A 68 -15.86 -8.66 10.18
CA TRP A 68 -16.16 -7.40 9.49
C TRP A 68 -15.20 -7.08 8.34
N LEU A 69 -14.12 -7.85 8.16
CA LEU A 69 -13.18 -7.66 7.04
C LEU A 69 -13.86 -7.70 5.66
N LYS A 70 -14.97 -8.43 5.53
CA LYS A 70 -15.78 -8.49 4.32
C LYS A 70 -16.37 -7.13 3.90
N ASP A 71 -16.43 -6.17 4.83
CA ASP A 71 -16.96 -4.83 4.56
C ASP A 71 -15.94 -3.97 3.82
N LEU A 72 -14.64 -4.29 3.92
CA LEU A 72 -13.61 -3.86 2.98
C LEU A 72 -13.74 -4.68 1.68
N ARG A 73 -14.76 -4.37 0.88
CA ARG A 73 -15.24 -5.25 -0.22
C ARG A 73 -14.21 -5.52 -1.31
N GLN A 74 -13.39 -4.52 -1.67
CA GLN A 74 -12.34 -4.69 -2.68
C GLN A 74 -11.19 -5.50 -2.11
N PHE A 75 -10.70 -5.11 -0.94
CA PHE A 75 -9.66 -5.83 -0.23
C PHE A 75 -10.06 -7.30 0.04
N TRP A 76 -11.25 -7.52 0.58
CA TRP A 76 -11.75 -8.86 0.86
C TRP A 76 -11.79 -9.75 -0.36
N ARG A 77 -12.29 -9.24 -1.48
CA ARG A 77 -12.40 -9.99 -2.73
C ARG A 77 -11.04 -10.32 -3.32
N LYS A 78 -10.07 -9.42 -3.19
CA LYS A 78 -8.74 -9.54 -3.80
C LYS A 78 -7.74 -10.29 -2.92
N ILE A 79 -7.80 -10.07 -1.62
CA ILE A 79 -6.79 -10.52 -0.67
C ILE A 79 -7.45 -11.24 0.51
N GLY A 80 -8.40 -10.61 1.19
CA GLY A 80 -8.89 -11.03 2.50
C GLY A 80 -9.44 -12.45 2.57
N ARG A 81 -10.07 -12.95 1.51
CA ARG A 81 -10.61 -14.32 1.48
C ARG A 81 -9.55 -15.41 1.57
N SER A 82 -8.39 -15.14 1.00
CA SER A 82 -7.29 -16.10 0.86
C SER A 82 -6.06 -15.70 1.67
N ALA A 83 -6.14 -14.56 2.37
CA ALA A 83 -5.03 -14.06 3.16
C ALA A 83 -4.69 -15.05 4.28
N GLY A 84 -3.43 -15.42 4.34
CA GLY A 84 -2.83 -16.19 5.42
C GLY A 84 -1.99 -15.28 6.33
N LYS A 85 -0.96 -15.86 6.93
CA LYS A 85 -0.05 -15.14 7.85
C LYS A 85 0.83 -14.09 7.18
N GLU A 86 0.87 -14.06 5.85
CA GLU A 86 1.70 -13.13 5.07
C GLU A 86 1.34 -11.66 5.28
N ILE A 87 0.13 -11.37 5.76
CA ILE A 87 -0.31 -10.01 6.09
C ILE A 87 -0.25 -9.67 7.58
N ASP A 88 0.15 -10.61 8.44
CA ASP A 88 0.20 -10.38 9.90
C ASP A 88 1.13 -9.23 10.25
N GLY A 89 2.27 -9.12 9.57
CA GLY A 89 3.25 -8.06 9.82
C GLY A 89 2.79 -6.64 9.49
N VAL A 90 1.72 -6.49 8.70
CA VAL A 90 1.15 -5.20 8.30
C VAL A 90 -0.25 -4.98 8.87
N THR A 91 -0.76 -5.94 9.66
CA THR A 91 -2.05 -5.86 10.35
C THR A 91 -1.90 -5.19 11.71
N GLY A 92 -2.79 -4.27 12.01
CA GLY A 92 -2.82 -3.55 13.28
C GLY A 92 -4.21 -3.08 13.67
N ALA A 93 -4.31 -2.49 14.86
CA ALA A 93 -5.57 -1.98 15.38
C ALA A 93 -6.07 -0.76 14.58
N THR A 94 -7.40 -0.57 14.55
CA THR A 94 -8.03 0.66 14.05
C THR A 94 -7.44 1.90 14.74
N ARG A 95 -7.35 3.01 14.01
CA ARG A 95 -6.71 4.23 14.50
C ARG A 95 -7.74 5.32 14.83
N ARG A 96 -7.32 6.29 15.62
CA ARG A 96 -8.14 7.48 15.92
C ARG A 96 -8.14 8.42 14.71
N PRO A 97 -9.13 9.36 14.62
CA PRO A 97 -9.07 10.44 13.64
C PRO A 97 -7.75 11.21 13.70
N GLY A 98 -7.32 11.70 12.56
CA GLY A 98 -6.05 12.43 12.39
C GLY A 98 -5.23 11.95 11.19
N ASP A 99 -4.03 12.50 11.05
CA ASP A 99 -3.10 12.12 9.99
C ASP A 99 -2.25 10.93 10.41
N HIS A 100 -2.15 9.96 9.51
CA HIS A 100 -1.36 8.75 9.69
C HIS A 100 -0.34 8.61 8.58
N GLN A 101 0.91 8.36 8.97
CA GLN A 101 2.00 8.11 8.03
C GLN A 101 2.14 6.62 7.80
N LEU A 102 2.19 6.22 6.52
CA LEU A 102 2.52 4.89 6.08
C LEU A 102 3.74 4.97 5.17
N GLN A 103 4.66 4.03 5.33
CA GLN A 103 5.83 3.90 4.47
C GLN A 103 5.87 2.50 3.89
N TRP A 104 6.27 2.41 2.63
CA TRP A 104 6.45 1.14 1.95
C TRP A 104 7.77 1.13 1.17
N ASP A 105 8.52 0.08 1.33
CA ASP A 105 9.88 -0.07 0.79
C ASP A 105 9.92 -0.65 -0.64
N GLY A 106 8.76 -0.81 -1.28
CA GLY A 106 8.66 -1.33 -2.65
C GLY A 106 8.80 -2.84 -2.77
N LYS A 107 8.62 -3.58 -1.67
CA LYS A 107 8.69 -5.05 -1.68
C LYS A 107 7.30 -5.69 -1.66
N ASP A 108 7.24 -6.90 -2.18
CA ASP A 108 6.05 -7.76 -2.06
C ASP A 108 5.89 -8.30 -0.62
N ASN A 109 4.80 -9.05 -0.38
CA ASN A 109 4.53 -9.65 0.92
C ASN A 109 5.57 -10.71 1.36
N LEU A 110 6.44 -11.16 0.46
CA LEU A 110 7.54 -12.11 0.74
C LEU A 110 8.89 -11.38 0.94
N GLY A 111 8.90 -10.04 0.88
CA GLY A 111 10.10 -9.23 1.05
C GLY A 111 10.95 -9.11 -0.22
N LYS A 112 10.45 -9.51 -1.39
CA LYS A 112 11.15 -9.40 -2.67
C LYS A 112 10.87 -8.01 -3.28
N PRO A 113 11.91 -7.25 -3.67
CA PRO A 113 11.73 -5.98 -4.35
C PRO A 113 10.90 -6.11 -5.64
N LEU A 114 9.93 -5.23 -5.81
CA LEU A 114 9.16 -5.14 -7.05
C LEU A 114 9.97 -4.38 -8.12
N PRO A 115 9.87 -4.77 -9.40
CA PRO A 115 10.49 -4.04 -10.49
C PRO A 115 9.97 -2.60 -10.59
N ALA A 116 10.77 -1.70 -11.14
CA ALA A 116 10.30 -0.39 -11.58
C ALA A 116 9.19 -0.57 -12.63
N GLY A 117 8.17 0.28 -12.59
CA GLY A 117 7.03 0.18 -13.51
C GLY A 117 5.74 0.72 -12.93
N GLU A 118 4.65 0.51 -13.66
CA GLU A 118 3.33 0.98 -13.28
C GLU A 118 2.61 -0.02 -12.38
N TYR A 119 2.02 0.51 -11.31
CA TYR A 119 1.23 -0.22 -10.32
C TYR A 119 -0.01 0.58 -9.96
N LEU A 120 -0.93 -0.08 -9.27
CA LEU A 120 -2.15 0.54 -8.75
C LEU A 120 -2.11 0.51 -7.22
N LEU A 121 -2.03 1.67 -6.60
CA LEU A 121 -2.22 1.81 -5.16
C LEU A 121 -3.72 1.88 -4.85
N ASN A 122 -4.16 1.05 -3.94
CA ASN A 122 -5.55 0.96 -3.51
C ASN A 122 -5.65 1.31 -2.02
N ILE A 123 -6.64 2.10 -1.66
CA ILE A 123 -6.93 2.52 -0.30
C ILE A 123 -8.43 2.37 -0.07
N GLU A 124 -8.83 1.56 0.87
CA GLU A 124 -10.22 1.30 1.19
C GLU A 124 -10.46 1.51 2.68
N ALA A 125 -11.54 2.21 3.02
CA ALA A 125 -12.03 2.37 4.37
C ALA A 125 -13.48 1.90 4.45
N SER A 126 -13.85 1.26 5.56
CA SER A 126 -15.22 0.90 5.88
C SER A 126 -15.46 1.05 7.37
N ARG A 127 -16.55 1.70 7.74
CA ARG A 127 -16.92 1.96 9.13
C ARG A 127 -18.19 1.19 9.49
N GLU A 128 -18.20 0.56 10.65
CA GLU A 128 -19.39 -0.08 11.23
C GLU A 128 -20.49 0.97 11.38
N GLU A 129 -21.70 0.64 10.97
CA GLU A 129 -22.85 1.56 10.92
C GLU A 129 -22.58 2.85 10.15
N GLY A 130 -21.65 2.82 9.23
CA GLY A 130 -21.20 3.98 8.46
C GLY A 130 -21.03 3.74 6.98
N GLY A 131 -20.20 4.58 6.38
CA GLY A 131 -19.89 4.56 4.96
C GLY A 131 -18.75 3.64 4.61
N ARG A 132 -18.46 3.63 3.31
CA ARG A 132 -17.32 2.96 2.72
C ARG A 132 -16.74 3.84 1.61
N ASP A 133 -15.45 4.11 1.71
CA ASP A 133 -14.72 4.85 0.70
C ASP A 133 -13.63 3.99 0.05
N TYR A 134 -13.35 4.29 -1.20
CA TYR A 134 -12.33 3.60 -1.96
C TYR A 134 -11.64 4.54 -2.93
N HIS A 135 -10.31 4.52 -2.92
CA HIS A 135 -9.44 5.13 -3.91
C HIS A 135 -8.60 4.07 -4.61
N ARG A 136 -8.40 4.26 -5.89
CA ARG A 136 -7.41 3.55 -6.70
C ARG A 136 -6.69 4.57 -7.56
N VAL A 137 -5.37 4.55 -7.51
CA VAL A 137 -4.53 5.51 -8.23
C VAL A 137 -3.33 4.80 -8.84
N ALA A 138 -2.96 5.19 -10.05
CA ALA A 138 -1.74 4.73 -10.68
C ALA A 138 -0.51 5.36 -10.00
N ILE A 139 0.50 4.55 -9.73
CA ILE A 139 1.81 4.95 -9.25
C ILE A 139 2.87 4.34 -10.17
N THR A 140 4.00 5.02 -10.32
CA THR A 140 5.13 4.50 -11.11
C THR A 140 6.33 4.31 -10.20
N LEU A 141 6.64 3.05 -9.84
CA LEU A 141 7.82 2.74 -9.06
C LEU A 141 9.09 3.02 -9.86
N GLY A 142 10.08 3.64 -9.22
CA GLY A 142 11.32 4.08 -9.86
C GLY A 142 11.24 5.45 -10.54
N LYS A 143 10.10 6.15 -10.43
CA LYS A 143 9.93 7.53 -10.91
C LYS A 143 9.35 8.38 -9.79
N GLN A 144 10.06 9.42 -9.40
CA GLN A 144 9.58 10.36 -8.40
C GLN A 144 8.28 11.04 -8.82
N GLY A 145 7.39 11.24 -7.87
CA GLY A 145 6.12 11.92 -8.12
C GLY A 145 5.33 12.15 -6.85
N ASP A 146 4.49 13.18 -6.89
CA ASP A 146 3.56 13.53 -5.81
C ASP A 146 2.12 13.40 -6.34
N ILE A 147 1.26 12.73 -5.57
CA ILE A 147 -0.14 12.51 -5.91
C ILE A 147 -1.00 12.95 -4.72
N SER A 148 -2.04 13.75 -5.00
CA SER A 148 -3.03 14.16 -4.01
C SER A 148 -4.38 13.57 -4.35
N LEU A 149 -5.01 12.90 -3.40
CA LEU A 149 -6.36 12.38 -3.55
C LEU A 149 -7.33 13.22 -2.72
N PRO A 150 -8.51 13.55 -3.26
CA PRO A 150 -9.50 14.36 -2.57
C PRO A 150 -10.10 13.60 -1.38
N ALA A 151 -10.55 14.37 -0.38
CA ALA A 151 -11.32 13.84 0.73
C ALA A 151 -12.64 13.23 0.25
N LYS A 152 -13.07 12.20 0.97
CA LYS A 152 -14.40 11.60 0.94
C LYS A 152 -15.00 11.63 2.35
N VAL A 153 -15.94 10.76 2.66
CA VAL A 153 -16.60 10.73 3.97
C VAL A 153 -15.75 10.02 5.02
N GLU A 154 -15.31 8.79 4.72
CA GLU A 154 -14.53 7.96 5.65
C GLU A 154 -13.02 8.15 5.54
N LEU A 155 -12.57 8.70 4.40
CA LEU A 155 -11.18 9.05 4.11
C LEU A 155 -11.08 10.56 3.88
N GLY A 156 -10.29 11.26 4.68
CA GLY A 156 -9.89 12.63 4.41
C GLY A 156 -8.92 12.72 3.21
N PRO A 157 -8.30 13.89 2.99
CA PRO A 157 -7.32 14.04 1.91
C PRO A 157 -6.13 13.09 2.11
N ILE A 158 -5.59 12.57 1.01
CA ILE A 158 -4.45 11.66 1.04
C ILE A 158 -3.34 12.25 0.18
N GLN A 159 -2.13 12.27 0.71
CA GLN A 159 -0.92 12.66 0.00
C GLN A 159 -0.04 11.42 -0.20
N ILE A 160 0.45 11.22 -1.41
CA ILE A 160 1.30 10.10 -1.77
C ILE A 160 2.55 10.65 -2.43
N LYS A 161 3.70 10.29 -1.91
CA LYS A 161 5.00 10.63 -2.48
C LYS A 161 5.71 9.36 -2.91
N VAL A 162 6.02 9.27 -4.20
CA VAL A 162 6.89 8.23 -4.77
C VAL A 162 8.32 8.80 -4.80
N LYS A 163 9.29 8.07 -4.23
CA LYS A 163 10.70 8.46 -4.14
C LYS A 163 11.59 7.76 -5.15
#